data_06013e0367098ba3257b9e76413a68e2
#
_entry.id   06013e0367098ba3257b9e76413a68e2
#
_cell.length_a   1.000
_cell.length_b   1.000
_cell.length_c   1.000
_cell.angle_alpha   90.00
_cell.angle_beta   90.00
_cell.angle_gamma   90.00
#
_symmetry.space_group_name_H-M   'P 1'
#
loop_
_entity.id
_entity.type
_entity.pdbx_description
1 polymer ?
#
loop_
_entity_poly.entity_id
_entity_poly.type
_entity_poly.pdbx_seq_one_letter_code
_entity_poly.pdbx_strand_id
1 'polypeptide(L)'
;MTQKASIRPYLNQAYLLGLMMMAVGLTLSPFLMGMANFWLVIVWIADGFVGRNRNDNVTLSGDCVKENGIYYHSDFKSKLSRFWHNKAAVLLVAFYLMHVVGLLWTSDFQYAMKDLRVKLPILVLPFVMSSMEPLDRKRFNLVMLVYVFSVFVATVFSSLTYWQHDYEDVREISHFISHIRFCLNIVFCIAIIGYYLCNKGVSTGLTTMAKQTPEPVEGPSNNHGVEVPSPVKHPVPAFGVKVAINRFLQYFLLLWLVYQIYIFESLSGYVILAAVVIVSVIYAFLRWKKGSGWRIAIAVMALAIVVTGTLVVWHEMKPLLKVEPVDFATLEKKTAHGNDYWHDTIHNPVEDGKYVGLYYCRKELQETWPKRSDLPLDGTTLNGEILEATLARYLTSKDLRKDAEGVMALTDQDIHNIEQGIPNYNNWQHPGLRARLSSTLFEYNLYRRYNNPNGGSLSQRIEFTRASFHLIKQHPWLGVGTGDVPQAFSTAYDEINSPLDEEFRFRAHNQYLAIAVAFGLVGLAFFLFVLLYPYFSSKQRRTYLYTVFLCIILLSMFPEDTLETQAGASLFAFFAAIFCSFDRE
;
A
#
# COMPACT_ATOMS: atom_id res chain seq x y z
N MET A 1 36.53 -0.85 42.13
CA MET A 1 36.27 -0.26 40.80
C MET A 1 34.99 -0.86 40.26
N THR A 2 33.91 -0.12 40.31
CA THR A 2 32.59 -0.55 39.82
C THR A 2 32.66 -0.69 38.32
N GLN A 3 32.48 -1.92 37.84
CA GLN A 3 32.37 -2.29 36.42
C GLN A 3 31.16 -1.54 35.84
N LYS A 4 31.39 -0.44 35.10
CA LYS A 4 30.29 0.24 34.37
C LYS A 4 29.66 -0.74 33.40
N ALA A 5 28.44 -1.15 33.66
CA ALA A 5 27.65 -1.98 32.74
C ALA A 5 27.66 -1.36 31.33
N SER A 6 27.94 -2.16 30.30
CA SER A 6 27.96 -1.70 28.92
C SER A 6 26.58 -1.15 28.53
N ILE A 7 26.48 0.12 28.12
CA ILE A 7 25.25 0.78 27.67
C ILE A 7 24.77 0.22 26.33
N ARG A 8 25.64 -0.42 25.58
CA ARG A 8 25.39 -0.92 24.21
C ARG A 8 24.20 -1.89 24.07
N PRO A 9 23.98 -2.86 24.99
CA PRO A 9 22.78 -3.71 24.92
C PRO A 9 21.49 -2.91 24.99
N TYR A 10 21.43 -1.83 25.76
CA TYR A 10 20.27 -0.96 25.88
C TYR A 10 20.04 -0.14 24.59
N LEU A 11 21.11 0.34 23.95
CA LEU A 11 21.00 1.04 22.66
C LEU A 11 20.52 0.12 21.54
N ASN A 12 20.96 -1.14 21.51
CA ASN A 12 20.47 -2.12 20.55
C ASN A 12 18.98 -2.46 20.78
N GLN A 13 18.54 -2.51 22.04
CA GLN A 13 17.10 -2.66 22.38
C GLN A 13 16.31 -1.41 21.99
N ALA A 14 16.83 -0.21 22.24
CA ALA A 14 16.21 1.05 21.84
C ALA A 14 16.10 1.17 20.31
N TYR A 15 17.11 0.72 19.57
CA TYR A 15 17.07 0.64 18.11
C TYR A 15 15.98 -0.31 17.63
N LEU A 16 15.92 -1.51 18.19
CA LEU A 16 14.86 -2.49 17.87
C LEU A 16 13.46 -1.95 18.19
N LEU A 17 13.31 -1.24 19.33
CA LEU A 17 12.05 -0.58 19.69
C LEU A 17 11.65 0.45 18.62
N GLY A 18 12.58 1.27 18.13
CA GLY A 18 12.31 2.23 17.05
C GLY A 18 11.85 1.56 15.75
N LEU A 19 12.42 0.41 15.39
CA LEU A 19 11.97 -0.38 14.23
C LEU A 19 10.57 -0.97 14.44
N MET A 20 10.26 -1.44 15.66
CA MET A 20 8.91 -1.94 15.99
C MET A 20 7.89 -0.80 16.02
N MET A 21 8.24 0.38 16.54
CA MET A 21 7.39 1.58 16.47
C MET A 21 7.10 1.97 15.02
N MET A 22 8.10 1.91 14.14
CA MET A 22 7.90 2.14 12.71
C MET A 22 6.96 1.11 12.10
N ALA A 23 7.16 -0.19 12.38
CA ALA A 23 6.32 -1.28 11.88
C ALA A 23 4.84 -1.12 12.29
N VAL A 24 4.57 -0.69 13.52
CA VAL A 24 3.22 -0.38 14.02
C VAL A 24 2.68 0.90 13.37
N GLY A 25 3.51 1.93 13.28
CA GLY A 25 3.13 3.24 12.71
C GLY A 25 2.69 3.14 11.25
N LEU A 26 3.33 2.27 10.45
CA LEU A 26 3.01 2.07 9.03
C LEU A 26 1.54 1.72 8.77
N THR A 27 0.85 1.17 9.74
CA THR A 27 -0.54 0.71 9.59
C THR A 27 -1.53 1.43 10.50
N LEU A 28 -1.11 1.88 11.67
CA LEU A 28 -2.01 2.39 12.70
C LEU A 28 -1.88 3.91 12.94
N SER A 29 -0.74 4.55 12.61
CA SER A 29 -0.58 5.96 13.00
C SER A 29 0.53 6.69 12.22
N PRO A 30 0.18 7.69 11.39
CA PRO A 30 1.17 8.61 10.80
C PRO A 30 2.02 9.34 11.83
N PHE A 31 1.43 9.68 12.98
CA PHE A 31 2.16 10.30 14.10
C PHE A 31 3.25 9.37 14.63
N LEU A 32 2.94 8.09 14.84
CA LEU A 32 3.91 7.12 15.35
C LEU A 32 5.05 6.88 14.34
N MET A 33 4.78 6.93 13.01
CA MET A 33 5.84 6.91 11.99
C MET A 33 6.81 8.07 12.15
N GLY A 34 6.29 9.27 12.37
CA GLY A 34 7.11 10.46 12.63
C GLY A 34 7.97 10.29 13.88
N MET A 35 7.38 9.88 14.99
CA MET A 35 8.08 9.62 16.25
C MET A 35 9.15 8.54 16.11
N ALA A 36 8.88 7.47 15.37
CA ALA A 36 9.84 6.40 15.12
C ALA A 36 11.07 6.90 14.33
N ASN A 37 10.87 7.76 13.33
CA ASN A 37 11.99 8.37 12.59
C ASN A 37 12.89 9.20 13.54
N PHE A 38 12.31 10.09 14.37
CA PHE A 38 13.07 10.87 15.36
C PHE A 38 13.79 9.98 16.36
N TRP A 39 13.10 8.97 16.88
CA TRP A 39 13.68 8.01 17.83
C TRP A 39 14.89 7.29 17.24
N LEU A 40 14.79 6.81 16.01
CA LEU A 40 15.88 6.11 15.32
C LEU A 40 17.11 7.02 15.12
N VAL A 41 16.90 8.29 14.79
CA VAL A 41 17.98 9.29 14.68
C VAL A 41 18.63 9.53 16.04
N ILE A 42 17.85 9.72 17.11
CA ILE A 42 18.38 9.93 18.47
C ILE A 42 19.22 8.73 18.90
N VAL A 43 18.73 7.51 18.72
CA VAL A 43 19.46 6.28 19.06
C VAL A 43 20.73 6.16 18.22
N TRP A 44 20.68 6.50 16.93
CA TRP A 44 21.84 6.50 16.05
C TRP A 44 22.94 7.46 16.53
N ILE A 45 22.56 8.68 16.95
CA ILE A 45 23.48 9.69 17.51
C ILE A 45 24.06 9.18 18.83
N ALA A 46 23.22 8.70 19.75
CA ALA A 46 23.64 8.21 21.07
C ALA A 46 24.64 7.05 20.96
N ASP A 47 24.38 6.09 20.06
CA ASP A 47 25.28 4.96 19.81
C ASP A 47 26.63 5.42 19.22
N GLY A 48 26.64 6.44 18.36
CA GLY A 48 27.88 7.04 17.83
C GLY A 48 28.75 7.69 18.89
N PHE A 49 28.18 8.37 19.88
CA PHE A 49 28.92 8.97 21.00
C PHE A 49 29.49 7.91 21.96
N VAL A 50 28.74 6.85 22.24
CA VAL A 50 29.20 5.74 23.09
C VAL A 50 30.41 5.05 22.43
N GLY A 51 30.38 4.86 21.12
CA GLY A 51 31.48 4.29 20.36
C GLY A 51 32.76 5.15 20.38
N ARG A 52 32.63 6.48 20.30
CA ARG A 52 33.73 7.41 20.30
C ARG A 52 34.52 7.40 21.64
N ASN A 53 33.83 7.42 22.77
CA ASN A 53 34.45 7.45 24.09
C ASN A 53 35.26 6.21 24.44
N ARG A 54 35.15 5.13 23.67
CA ARG A 54 35.82 3.84 23.92
C ARG A 54 37.10 3.67 23.10
N ASN A 55 37.23 4.36 21.98
CA ASN A 55 38.41 4.27 21.10
C ASN A 55 39.65 4.95 21.64
N ASP A 56 39.52 5.84 22.63
CA ASP A 56 40.64 6.62 23.14
C ASP A 56 41.51 5.89 24.20
N ASN A 57 41.06 4.72 24.71
CA ASN A 57 41.73 4.10 25.88
C ASN A 57 41.83 2.56 25.92
N VAL A 58 41.59 1.81 24.86
CA VAL A 58 41.67 0.32 24.97
C VAL A 58 42.35 -0.33 23.77
N THR A 59 43.57 -0.78 24.01
CA THR A 59 44.24 -1.86 23.31
C THR A 59 43.40 -3.14 23.42
N LEU A 60 42.97 -3.63 22.26
CA LEU A 60 42.59 -5.02 21.91
C LEU A 60 42.22 -5.98 23.07
N SER A 61 41.12 -5.82 23.78
CA SER A 61 40.56 -6.92 24.54
C SER A 61 39.04 -6.78 24.71
N GLY A 62 38.30 -7.61 24.05
CA GLY A 62 37.05 -8.17 24.60
C GLY A 62 35.72 -7.60 24.16
N ASP A 63 35.59 -6.46 23.47
CA ASP A 63 34.27 -5.83 23.22
C ASP A 63 33.94 -5.58 21.73
N CYS A 64 34.64 -6.21 20.85
CA CYS A 64 34.25 -6.29 19.44
C CYS A 64 33.41 -7.55 19.26
N VAL A 65 32.15 -7.40 18.83
CA VAL A 65 31.36 -8.55 18.39
C VAL A 65 32.01 -9.07 17.11
N LYS A 66 32.58 -10.25 17.17
CA LYS A 66 33.13 -10.95 16.01
C LYS A 66 32.00 -11.74 15.39
N GLU A 67 31.36 -11.19 14.40
CA GLU A 67 30.44 -11.95 13.53
C GLU A 67 31.14 -12.08 12.17
N ASN A 68 31.39 -13.30 11.74
CA ASN A 68 32.09 -13.63 10.48
C ASN A 68 33.49 -12.99 10.29
N GLY A 69 34.23 -12.76 11.36
CA GLY A 69 35.58 -12.19 11.29
C GLY A 69 35.63 -10.68 11.18
N ILE A 70 34.51 -9.98 11.19
CA ILE A 70 34.43 -8.51 11.09
C ILE A 70 34.13 -7.92 12.48
N TYR A 71 34.93 -6.94 12.89
CA TYR A 71 34.74 -6.18 14.12
C TYR A 71 33.84 -4.98 13.85
N TYR A 72 32.69 -4.90 14.52
CA TYR A 72 31.78 -3.76 14.41
C TYR A 72 32.11 -2.70 15.47
N HIS A 73 32.70 -1.58 15.02
CA HIS A 73 32.84 -0.38 15.83
C HIS A 73 31.60 0.50 15.65
N SER A 74 31.12 1.14 16.72
CA SER A 74 29.92 1.99 16.68
C SER A 74 30.25 3.49 16.57
N ASP A 75 31.51 3.86 16.42
CA ASP A 75 31.92 5.27 16.21
C ASP A 75 31.39 5.83 14.88
N PHE A 76 31.23 7.14 14.80
CA PHE A 76 30.67 7.82 13.62
C PHE A 76 31.42 7.52 12.31
N LYS A 77 32.74 7.37 12.37
CA LYS A 77 33.56 7.04 11.19
C LYS A 77 33.20 5.66 10.63
N SER A 78 33.09 4.68 11.50
CA SER A 78 32.71 3.30 11.11
C SER A 78 31.28 3.20 10.61
N LYS A 79 30.34 3.95 11.24
CA LYS A 79 28.96 4.06 10.77
C LYS A 79 28.88 4.65 9.36
N LEU A 80 29.58 5.76 9.14
CA LEU A 80 29.61 6.41 7.84
C LEU A 80 30.27 5.51 6.79
N SER A 81 31.33 4.79 7.16
CA SER A 81 31.98 3.81 6.30
C SER A 81 30.99 2.71 5.88
N ARG A 82 30.23 2.11 6.82
CA ARG A 82 29.20 1.10 6.50
C ARG A 82 28.14 1.64 5.54
N PHE A 83 27.65 2.85 5.77
CA PHE A 83 26.70 3.50 4.86
C PHE A 83 27.27 3.59 3.44
N TRP A 84 28.49 4.12 3.27
CA TRP A 84 29.11 4.30 1.94
C TRP A 84 29.38 2.97 1.22
N HIS A 85 29.66 1.89 1.94
CA HIS A 85 29.82 0.57 1.36
C HIS A 85 28.48 -0.06 0.95
N ASN A 86 27.37 0.37 1.54
CA ASN A 86 26.04 -0.08 1.15
C ASN A 86 25.46 0.76 -0.02
N LYS A 87 25.92 0.46 -1.24
CA LYS A 87 25.54 1.21 -2.44
C LYS A 87 24.02 1.34 -2.63
N ALA A 88 23.22 0.36 -2.18
CA ALA A 88 21.78 0.44 -2.27
C ALA A 88 21.19 1.52 -1.35
N ALA A 89 21.69 1.62 -0.12
CA ALA A 89 21.30 2.68 0.81
C ALA A 89 21.76 4.06 0.31
N VAL A 90 22.97 4.16 -0.22
CA VAL A 90 23.48 5.39 -0.84
C VAL A 90 22.59 5.86 -1.98
N LEU A 91 22.13 4.95 -2.85
CA LEU A 91 21.22 5.29 -3.95
C LEU A 91 19.83 5.75 -3.47
N LEU A 92 19.29 5.14 -2.42
CA LEU A 92 18.02 5.59 -1.82
C LEU A 92 18.15 7.01 -1.25
N VAL A 93 19.27 7.31 -0.56
CA VAL A 93 19.56 8.66 -0.09
C VAL A 93 19.78 9.63 -1.26
N ALA A 94 20.49 9.20 -2.31
CA ALA A 94 20.67 10.02 -3.51
C ALA A 94 19.34 10.33 -4.23
N PHE A 95 18.38 9.43 -4.18
CA PHE A 95 17.02 9.70 -4.68
C PHE A 95 16.33 10.83 -3.90
N TYR A 96 16.46 10.86 -2.57
CA TYR A 96 15.99 12.00 -1.79
C TYR A 96 16.74 13.29 -2.16
N LEU A 97 18.07 13.21 -2.31
CA LEU A 97 18.90 14.36 -2.68
C LEU A 97 18.56 14.90 -4.09
N MET A 98 18.05 14.08 -5.00
CA MET A 98 17.52 14.54 -6.28
C MET A 98 16.38 15.56 -6.07
N HIS A 99 15.48 15.34 -5.10
CA HIS A 99 14.43 16.31 -4.75
C HIS A 99 15.02 17.59 -4.16
N VAL A 100 16.11 17.51 -3.40
CA VAL A 100 16.83 18.71 -2.92
C VAL A 100 17.48 19.46 -4.08
N VAL A 101 18.08 18.76 -5.03
CA VAL A 101 18.66 19.36 -6.25
C VAL A 101 17.58 20.05 -7.09
N GLY A 102 16.36 19.49 -7.14
CA GLY A 102 15.21 20.10 -7.82
C GLY A 102 14.78 21.47 -7.28
N LEU A 103 15.27 21.87 -6.09
CA LEU A 103 15.07 23.23 -5.55
C LEU A 103 15.80 24.30 -6.37
N LEU A 104 16.83 23.94 -7.13
CA LEU A 104 17.64 24.91 -7.87
C LEU A 104 16.88 25.61 -9.00
N TRP A 105 15.80 25.02 -9.47
CA TRP A 105 14.93 25.61 -10.51
C TRP A 105 13.46 25.64 -10.11
N THR A 106 13.16 25.59 -8.81
CA THR A 106 11.84 25.69 -8.21
C THR A 106 11.54 27.14 -7.83
N SER A 107 10.33 27.59 -8.09
CA SER A 107 9.80 28.91 -7.65
C SER A 107 8.97 28.81 -6.37
N ASP A 108 8.18 27.74 -6.18
CA ASP A 108 7.39 27.52 -4.96
C ASP A 108 8.17 26.71 -3.92
N PHE A 109 8.94 27.43 -3.09
CA PHE A 109 9.67 26.84 -1.98
C PHE A 109 8.77 26.32 -0.85
N GLN A 110 7.56 26.87 -0.68
CA GLN A 110 6.66 26.45 0.38
C GLN A 110 6.16 25.02 0.11
N TYR A 111 5.71 24.76 -1.11
CA TYR A 111 5.33 23.42 -1.52
C TYR A 111 6.53 22.46 -1.53
N ALA A 112 7.68 22.89 -2.03
CA ALA A 112 8.90 22.09 -2.06
C ALA A 112 9.32 21.60 -0.68
N MET A 113 9.28 22.46 0.34
CA MET A 113 9.63 22.08 1.72
C MET A 113 8.61 21.11 2.33
N LYS A 114 7.32 21.24 1.98
CA LYS A 114 6.29 20.28 2.36
C LYS A 114 6.57 18.91 1.73
N ASP A 115 6.91 18.88 0.46
CA ASP A 115 7.23 17.67 -0.30
C ASP A 115 8.47 16.95 0.28
N LEU A 116 9.56 17.69 0.52
CA LEU A 116 10.77 17.17 1.16
C LEU A 116 10.50 16.57 2.55
N ARG A 117 9.64 17.22 3.34
CA ARG A 117 9.23 16.71 4.66
C ARG A 117 8.50 15.38 4.57
N VAL A 118 7.60 15.22 3.59
CA VAL A 118 6.86 13.98 3.34
C VAL A 118 7.82 12.85 2.97
N LYS A 119 8.84 13.15 2.17
CA LYS A 119 9.84 12.19 1.68
C LYS A 119 11.02 11.96 2.63
N LEU A 120 11.09 12.67 3.76
CA LEU A 120 12.18 12.57 4.75
C LEU A 120 12.50 11.12 5.19
N PRO A 121 11.54 10.19 5.34
CA PRO A 121 11.84 8.79 5.62
C PRO A 121 12.79 8.12 4.62
N ILE A 122 12.77 8.56 3.34
CA ILE A 122 13.66 8.02 2.29
C ILE A 122 15.12 8.43 2.52
N LEU A 123 15.36 9.55 3.20
CA LEU A 123 16.70 9.94 3.66
C LEU A 123 17.09 9.20 4.94
N VAL A 124 16.22 9.28 5.96
CA VAL A 124 16.55 8.88 7.34
C VAL A 124 16.69 7.37 7.47
N LEU A 125 15.71 6.59 7.00
CA LEU A 125 15.69 5.15 7.26
C LEU A 125 16.83 4.40 6.56
N PRO A 126 17.12 4.60 5.26
CA PRO A 126 18.26 3.95 4.63
C PRO A 126 19.61 4.38 5.23
N PHE A 127 19.77 5.66 5.58
CA PHE A 127 21.00 6.17 6.19
C PHE A 127 21.24 5.55 7.58
N VAL A 128 20.26 5.62 8.47
CA VAL A 128 20.35 5.09 9.84
C VAL A 128 20.52 3.57 9.81
N MET A 129 19.63 2.85 9.12
CA MET A 129 19.59 1.39 9.19
C MET A 129 20.81 0.72 8.54
N SER A 130 21.36 1.30 7.45
CA SER A 130 22.56 0.75 6.82
C SER A 130 23.86 1.05 7.58
N SER A 131 23.84 2.08 8.41
CA SER A 131 25.00 2.47 9.22
C SER A 131 25.02 1.85 10.62
N MET A 132 23.86 1.37 11.12
CA MET A 132 23.77 0.60 12.37
C MET A 132 24.22 -0.85 12.17
N GLU A 133 24.28 -1.61 13.26
CA GLU A 133 24.57 -3.05 13.23
C GLU A 133 23.45 -3.77 12.47
N PRO A 134 23.76 -4.70 11.53
CA PRO A 134 22.77 -5.46 10.80
C PRO A 134 21.81 -6.21 11.73
N LEU A 135 20.56 -6.36 11.31
CA LEU A 135 19.59 -7.13 12.06
C LEU A 135 19.89 -8.62 11.92
N ASP A 136 20.02 -9.29 13.04
CA ASP A 136 20.02 -10.75 13.07
C ASP A 136 18.64 -11.30 12.69
N ARG A 137 18.58 -12.59 12.35
CA ARG A 137 17.34 -13.25 11.92
C ARG A 137 16.23 -13.21 12.98
N LYS A 138 16.58 -13.22 14.26
CA LYS A 138 15.59 -13.19 15.36
C LYS A 138 14.92 -11.81 15.44
N ARG A 139 15.72 -10.74 15.42
CA ARG A 139 15.24 -9.35 15.45
C ARG A 139 14.45 -9.02 14.19
N PHE A 140 14.94 -9.46 13.01
CA PHE A 140 14.19 -9.32 11.76
C PHE A 140 12.82 -10.00 11.85
N ASN A 141 12.75 -11.25 12.29
CA ASN A 141 11.50 -11.98 12.44
C ASN A 141 10.55 -11.30 13.44
N LEU A 142 11.08 -10.74 14.53
CA LEU A 142 10.28 -9.99 15.51
C LEU A 142 9.65 -8.74 14.88
N VAL A 143 10.41 -7.96 14.13
CA VAL A 143 9.89 -6.78 13.43
C VAL A 143 8.81 -7.17 12.42
N MET A 144 9.02 -8.25 11.63
CA MET A 144 8.00 -8.74 10.70
C MET A 144 6.73 -9.22 11.42
N LEU A 145 6.88 -9.87 12.58
CA LEU A 145 5.75 -10.32 13.40
C LEU A 145 4.93 -9.13 13.94
N VAL A 146 5.61 -8.13 14.49
CA VAL A 146 4.98 -6.89 14.98
C VAL A 146 4.23 -6.19 13.85
N TYR A 147 4.83 -6.13 12.66
CA TYR A 147 4.18 -5.57 11.48
C TYR A 147 2.91 -6.34 11.08
N VAL A 148 2.98 -7.66 10.97
CA VAL A 148 1.80 -8.50 10.66
C VAL A 148 0.72 -8.34 11.72
N PHE A 149 1.10 -8.29 12.99
CA PHE A 149 0.15 -8.07 14.09
C PHE A 149 -0.52 -6.70 14.02
N SER A 150 0.22 -5.65 13.69
CA SER A 150 -0.37 -4.29 13.55
C SER A 150 -1.35 -4.21 12.39
N VAL A 151 -1.06 -4.87 11.26
CA VAL A 151 -2.00 -4.98 10.13
C VAL A 151 -3.24 -5.76 10.55
N PHE A 152 -3.09 -6.87 11.27
CA PHE A 152 -4.22 -7.64 11.78
C PHE A 152 -5.12 -6.78 12.68
N VAL A 153 -4.55 -6.04 13.64
CA VAL A 153 -5.32 -5.14 14.51
C VAL A 153 -6.08 -4.11 13.68
N ALA A 154 -5.44 -3.46 12.72
CA ALA A 154 -6.10 -2.48 11.85
C ALA A 154 -7.25 -3.11 11.05
N THR A 155 -7.09 -4.36 10.55
CA THR A 155 -8.16 -5.06 9.83
C THR A 155 -9.33 -5.46 10.71
N VAL A 156 -9.11 -5.72 12.00
CA VAL A 156 -10.21 -5.98 12.95
C VAL A 156 -11.08 -4.73 13.11
N PHE A 157 -10.47 -3.54 13.28
CA PHE A 157 -11.22 -2.29 13.34
C PHE A 157 -12.02 -2.04 12.06
N SER A 158 -11.41 -2.20 10.91
CA SER A 158 -12.09 -2.07 9.62
C SER A 158 -13.26 -3.03 9.47
N SER A 159 -13.11 -4.29 9.93
CA SER A 159 -14.20 -5.28 9.88
C SER A 159 -15.36 -4.92 10.81
N LEU A 160 -15.08 -4.36 11.98
CA LEU A 160 -16.13 -3.92 12.90
C LEU A 160 -16.99 -2.84 12.27
N THR A 161 -16.38 -1.82 11.66
CA THR A 161 -17.09 -0.77 10.91
C THR A 161 -17.88 -1.35 9.73
N TYR A 162 -17.27 -2.25 8.96
CA TYR A 162 -17.94 -2.91 7.85
C TYR A 162 -19.20 -3.69 8.29
N TRP A 163 -19.12 -4.45 9.38
CA TRP A 163 -20.25 -5.24 9.85
C TRP A 163 -21.35 -4.40 10.54
N GLN A 164 -20.98 -3.25 11.07
CA GLN A 164 -21.93 -2.29 11.64
C GLN A 164 -22.64 -1.47 10.55
N HIS A 165 -22.19 -1.54 9.29
CA HIS A 165 -22.64 -0.72 8.16
C HIS A 165 -22.54 0.80 8.44
N ASP A 166 -21.57 1.20 9.27
CA ASP A 166 -21.32 2.58 9.67
C ASP A 166 -20.30 3.22 8.69
N TYR A 167 -20.66 3.27 7.42
CA TYR A 167 -19.87 3.90 6.35
C TYR A 167 -20.75 4.21 5.14
N GLU A 168 -20.47 5.32 4.47
CA GLU A 168 -21.11 5.72 3.22
C GLU A 168 -20.36 5.15 1.99
N ASP A 169 -19.03 5.19 2.02
CA ASP A 169 -18.14 4.57 1.02
C ASP A 169 -17.26 3.50 1.71
N VAL A 170 -17.13 2.34 1.08
CA VAL A 170 -16.27 1.24 1.57
C VAL A 170 -14.81 1.68 1.85
N ARG A 171 -14.36 2.80 1.27
CA ARG A 171 -13.03 3.38 1.53
C ARG A 171 -12.90 3.93 2.95
N GLU A 172 -13.99 4.30 3.59
CA GLU A 172 -14.02 4.89 4.95
C GLU A 172 -13.74 3.87 6.05
N ILE A 173 -13.96 2.56 5.78
CA ILE A 173 -13.58 1.51 6.72
C ILE A 173 -12.07 1.46 7.00
N SER A 174 -11.27 2.17 6.21
CA SER A 174 -9.82 2.29 6.40
C SER A 174 -9.47 3.50 7.26
N HIS A 175 -9.69 3.41 8.56
CA HIS A 175 -9.59 4.53 9.51
C HIS A 175 -8.19 5.14 9.68
N PHE A 176 -7.13 4.35 9.53
CA PHE A 176 -5.78 4.73 9.95
C PHE A 176 -4.92 5.26 8.80
N ILE A 177 -5.08 4.67 7.62
CA ILE A 177 -4.34 5.02 6.39
C ILE A 177 -5.26 4.89 5.19
N SER A 178 -4.89 5.49 4.03
CA SER A 178 -5.74 5.39 2.86
C SER A 178 -5.98 3.94 2.43
N HIS A 179 -7.19 3.66 1.99
CA HIS A 179 -7.71 2.38 1.57
C HIS A 179 -6.75 1.59 0.64
N ILE A 180 -6.22 2.21 -0.41
CA ILE A 180 -5.31 1.55 -1.36
C ILE A 180 -4.01 1.13 -0.66
N ARG A 181 -3.42 2.03 0.15
CA ARG A 181 -2.17 1.73 0.88
C ARG A 181 -2.36 0.66 1.93
N PHE A 182 -3.54 0.61 2.54
CA PHE A 182 -3.85 -0.45 3.48
C PHE A 182 -3.90 -1.82 2.78
N CYS A 183 -4.51 -1.90 1.60
CA CYS A 183 -4.49 -3.13 0.79
C CYS A 183 -3.07 -3.59 0.45
N LEU A 184 -2.12 -2.67 0.19
CA LEU A 184 -0.71 -3.03 -0.03
C LEU A 184 -0.10 -3.70 1.19
N ASN A 185 -0.36 -3.16 2.40
CA ASN A 185 0.11 -3.76 3.65
C ASN A 185 -0.50 -5.15 3.86
N ILE A 186 -1.79 -5.33 3.58
CA ILE A 186 -2.47 -6.62 3.69
C ILE A 186 -1.83 -7.65 2.74
N VAL A 187 -1.65 -7.31 1.46
CA VAL A 187 -1.05 -8.22 0.47
C VAL A 187 0.38 -8.58 0.85
N PHE A 188 1.16 -7.63 1.38
CA PHE A 188 2.50 -7.93 1.83
C PHE A 188 2.52 -8.85 3.07
N CYS A 189 1.59 -8.68 4.01
CA CYS A 189 1.42 -9.60 5.14
C CYS A 189 1.02 -11.00 4.71
N ILE A 190 0.15 -11.16 3.70
CA ILE A 190 -0.19 -12.47 3.11
C ILE A 190 1.09 -13.15 2.61
N ALA A 191 1.97 -12.41 1.91
CA ALA A 191 3.24 -12.96 1.43
C ALA A 191 4.20 -13.32 2.57
N ILE A 192 4.29 -12.50 3.62
CA ILE A 192 5.11 -12.79 4.81
C ILE A 192 4.64 -14.08 5.50
N ILE A 193 3.34 -14.22 5.75
CA ILE A 193 2.77 -15.42 6.39
C ILE A 193 3.00 -16.65 5.51
N GLY A 194 2.75 -16.54 4.19
CA GLY A 194 3.03 -17.61 3.22
C GLY A 194 4.49 -18.06 3.24
N TYR A 195 5.43 -17.11 3.33
CA TYR A 195 6.85 -17.41 3.47
C TYR A 195 7.16 -18.23 4.73
N TYR A 196 6.59 -17.85 5.88
CA TYR A 196 6.81 -18.60 7.13
C TYR A 196 6.13 -19.96 7.15
N LEU A 197 4.97 -20.12 6.51
CA LEU A 197 4.28 -21.41 6.36
C LEU A 197 5.12 -22.41 5.53
N CYS A 198 5.78 -21.94 4.46
CA CYS A 198 6.58 -22.78 3.56
C CYS A 198 7.96 -23.13 4.13
N ASN A 199 8.54 -22.30 5.01
CA ASN A 199 9.88 -22.50 5.55
C ASN A 199 9.86 -23.19 6.92
N LYS A 200 9.87 -24.53 6.93
CA LYS A 200 9.86 -25.38 8.16
C LYS A 200 11.03 -25.10 9.12
N GLY A 201 12.17 -24.60 8.65
CA GLY A 201 13.37 -24.35 9.46
C GLY A 201 13.30 -23.12 10.39
N VAL A 202 12.33 -22.22 10.19
CA VAL A 202 12.22 -20.99 11.00
C VAL A 202 11.48 -21.24 12.32
N SER A 203 10.60 -22.25 12.39
CA SER A 203 9.87 -22.61 13.61
C SER A 203 10.67 -23.45 14.61
N THR A 204 11.73 -24.12 14.17
CA THR A 204 12.52 -25.06 15.00
C THR A 204 13.77 -24.45 15.62
N GLY A 205 14.25 -23.30 15.15
CA GLY A 205 15.45 -22.63 15.70
C GLY A 205 15.32 -22.08 17.13
N LEU A 206 14.11 -22.04 17.68
CA LEU A 206 13.83 -21.60 19.06
C LEU A 206 13.75 -22.73 20.10
N THR A 207 13.67 -23.98 19.65
CA THR A 207 13.50 -25.15 20.53
C THR A 207 14.83 -25.85 20.88
N THR A 208 15.91 -25.57 20.15
CA THR A 208 17.18 -26.33 20.27
C THR A 208 18.13 -25.79 21.33
N MET A 209 17.86 -24.63 21.95
CA MET A 209 18.71 -24.11 23.04
C MET A 209 18.37 -24.64 24.45
N ALA A 210 17.40 -25.56 24.60
CA ALA A 210 17.06 -26.15 25.89
C ALA A 210 17.69 -27.52 26.14
N LYS A 211 18.55 -28.05 25.23
CA LYS A 211 19.17 -29.38 25.33
C LYS A 211 20.65 -29.41 24.93
N GLN A 212 21.41 -28.43 25.31
CA GLN A 212 22.87 -28.60 25.39
C GLN A 212 23.30 -28.33 26.83
N THR A 213 23.15 -29.34 27.67
CA THR A 213 24.04 -29.55 28.81
C THR A 213 25.41 -29.85 28.21
N PRO A 214 26.48 -29.17 28.61
CA PRO A 214 27.81 -29.55 28.17
C PRO A 214 28.12 -30.94 28.79
N GLU A 215 28.45 -31.92 27.96
CA GLU A 215 29.07 -33.14 28.42
C GLU A 215 30.37 -32.77 29.12
N PRO A 216 30.71 -33.43 30.26
CA PRO A 216 31.98 -33.21 30.94
C PRO A 216 33.09 -33.80 30.06
N VAL A 217 33.98 -32.94 29.59
CA VAL A 217 35.24 -33.36 28.98
C VAL A 217 36.15 -33.86 30.12
N GLU A 218 36.34 -35.14 30.22
CA GLU A 218 37.42 -35.74 31.02
C GLU A 218 38.76 -35.36 30.36
N GLY A 219 39.49 -34.45 30.95
CA GLY A 219 40.88 -34.12 30.62
C GLY A 219 41.80 -34.57 31.74
N PRO A 220 43.07 -34.97 31.45
CA PRO A 220 43.96 -35.61 32.41
C PRO A 220 44.41 -34.64 33.50
N SER A 221 44.45 -35.17 34.73
CA SER A 221 44.93 -34.53 35.95
C SER A 221 46.38 -34.09 35.84
N ASN A 222 46.66 -32.79 36.09
CA ASN A 222 47.92 -32.36 36.63
C ASN A 222 47.73 -31.22 37.64
N ASN A 223 48.22 -31.52 38.86
CA ASN A 223 48.29 -30.62 40.00
C ASN A 223 49.09 -29.37 39.69
N HIS A 224 48.53 -28.19 39.93
CA HIS A 224 49.15 -27.09 40.67
C HIS A 224 48.09 -26.01 40.90
N GLY A 225 47.84 -25.73 42.18
CA GLY A 225 46.81 -24.79 42.59
C GLY A 225 47.12 -23.32 42.24
N VAL A 226 46.21 -22.74 41.49
CA VAL A 226 45.86 -21.32 41.51
C VAL A 226 44.35 -21.23 41.31
N GLU A 227 43.62 -20.88 42.34
CA GLU A 227 42.22 -20.56 42.26
C GLU A 227 42.02 -19.28 41.41
N VAL A 228 41.57 -19.47 40.19
CA VAL A 228 41.02 -18.37 39.37
C VAL A 228 39.56 -18.22 39.71
N PRO A 229 39.07 -17.05 40.21
CA PRO A 229 37.65 -16.90 40.51
C PRO A 229 36.83 -17.03 39.21
N SER A 230 35.84 -17.90 39.21
CA SER A 230 34.90 -18.09 38.13
C SER A 230 34.17 -16.74 37.83
N PRO A 231 33.98 -16.37 36.56
CA PRO A 231 33.25 -15.15 36.21
C PRO A 231 31.80 -15.28 36.64
N VAL A 232 31.39 -14.38 37.53
CA VAL A 232 29.98 -14.21 37.94
C VAL A 232 29.16 -13.88 36.70
N LYS A 233 28.39 -14.87 36.23
CA LYS A 233 27.37 -14.63 35.19
C LYS A 233 26.22 -13.84 35.82
N HIS A 234 26.21 -12.54 35.61
CA HIS A 234 24.98 -11.76 35.84
C HIS A 234 23.94 -12.19 34.80
N PRO A 235 22.73 -12.61 35.20
CA PRO A 235 21.66 -12.89 34.26
C PRO A 235 21.19 -11.52 33.69
N VAL A 236 21.56 -11.24 32.45
CA VAL A 236 20.88 -10.22 31.66
C VAL A 236 19.46 -10.75 31.46
N PRO A 237 18.40 -9.99 31.82
CA PRO A 237 17.05 -10.43 31.55
C PRO A 237 16.88 -10.51 30.02
N ALA A 238 17.03 -11.71 29.49
CA ALA A 238 16.67 -12.00 28.12
C ALA A 238 15.15 -11.90 28.04
N PHE A 239 14.62 -10.82 27.46
CA PHE A 239 13.27 -10.78 26.95
C PHE A 239 13.16 -11.77 25.79
N GLY A 240 13.21 -13.04 26.14
CA GLY A 240 13.03 -14.17 25.23
C GLY A 240 11.54 -14.48 25.12
N VAL A 241 10.78 -13.66 24.41
CA VAL A 241 9.42 -14.04 24.03
C VAL A 241 9.55 -15.18 23.02
N LYS A 242 9.28 -16.42 23.49
CA LYS A 242 9.12 -17.59 22.62
C LYS A 242 7.79 -17.45 21.88
N VAL A 243 7.77 -16.75 20.78
CA VAL A 243 6.59 -16.67 19.92
C VAL A 243 6.69 -17.75 18.85
N ALA A 244 6.37 -18.98 19.24
CA ALA A 244 6.01 -20.01 18.28
C ALA A 244 4.55 -19.79 17.88
N ILE A 245 4.30 -19.02 16.81
CA ILE A 245 2.94 -18.90 16.27
C ILE A 245 2.54 -20.29 15.77
N ASN A 246 1.49 -20.86 16.37
CA ASN A 246 0.92 -22.13 15.96
C ASN A 246 0.52 -22.05 14.47
N ARG A 247 0.75 -23.12 13.70
CA ARG A 247 0.36 -23.19 12.28
C ARG A 247 -1.11 -22.90 12.06
N PHE A 248 -1.96 -23.32 12.98
CA PHE A 248 -3.39 -22.98 12.95
C PHE A 248 -3.61 -21.48 12.91
N LEU A 249 -2.93 -20.71 13.77
CA LEU A 249 -3.03 -19.25 13.79
C LEU A 249 -2.49 -18.62 12.49
N GLN A 250 -1.44 -19.18 11.89
CA GLN A 250 -0.92 -18.69 10.60
C GLN A 250 -1.93 -18.92 9.45
N TYR A 251 -2.59 -20.08 9.40
CA TYR A 251 -3.65 -20.34 8.42
C TYR A 251 -4.87 -19.43 8.67
N PHE A 252 -5.27 -19.25 9.93
CA PHE A 252 -6.35 -18.33 10.29
C PHE A 252 -6.04 -16.91 9.83
N LEU A 253 -4.84 -16.37 10.15
CA LEU A 253 -4.43 -15.03 9.74
C LEU A 253 -4.38 -14.90 8.20
N LEU A 254 -3.90 -15.93 7.50
CA LEU A 254 -3.87 -15.93 6.04
C LEU A 254 -5.27 -15.81 5.44
N LEU A 255 -6.21 -16.65 5.89
CA LEU A 255 -7.60 -16.63 5.44
C LEU A 255 -8.30 -15.32 5.80
N TRP A 256 -8.05 -14.82 7.01
CA TRP A 256 -8.56 -13.52 7.47
C TRP A 256 -8.09 -12.38 6.57
N LEU A 257 -6.80 -12.31 6.26
CA LEU A 257 -6.25 -11.24 5.41
C LEU A 257 -6.72 -11.34 3.95
N VAL A 258 -6.93 -12.56 3.42
CA VAL A 258 -7.56 -12.75 2.09
C VAL A 258 -9.01 -12.28 2.12
N TYR A 259 -9.77 -12.59 3.18
CA TYR A 259 -11.13 -12.07 3.37
C TYR A 259 -11.17 -10.54 3.44
N GLN A 260 -10.17 -9.90 4.04
CA GLN A 260 -10.08 -8.43 4.05
C GLN A 260 -9.95 -7.83 2.65
N ILE A 261 -9.19 -8.44 1.73
CA ILE A 261 -9.11 -7.95 0.35
C ILE A 261 -10.48 -7.98 -0.33
N TYR A 262 -11.33 -8.95 0.01
CA TYR A 262 -12.71 -9.01 -0.48
C TYR A 262 -13.55 -7.86 0.11
N ILE A 263 -13.51 -7.62 1.42
CA ILE A 263 -14.25 -6.53 2.09
C ILE A 263 -13.85 -5.15 1.53
N PHE A 264 -12.56 -4.95 1.27
CA PHE A 264 -12.06 -3.65 0.79
C PHE A 264 -12.41 -3.35 -0.67
N GLU A 265 -12.90 -4.29 -1.46
CA GLU A 265 -13.32 -4.10 -2.87
C GLU A 265 -12.28 -3.37 -3.75
N SER A 266 -11.01 -3.46 -3.41
CA SER A 266 -9.93 -2.73 -4.08
C SER A 266 -9.49 -3.43 -5.36
N LEU A 267 -9.80 -2.88 -6.53
CA LEU A 267 -9.30 -3.41 -7.81
C LEU A 267 -7.78 -3.49 -7.84
N SER A 268 -7.09 -2.46 -7.33
CA SER A 268 -5.62 -2.46 -7.21
C SER A 268 -5.15 -3.58 -6.27
N GLY A 269 -5.86 -3.82 -5.16
CA GLY A 269 -5.58 -4.91 -4.22
C GLY A 269 -5.67 -6.28 -4.89
N TYR A 270 -6.72 -6.55 -5.66
CA TYR A 270 -6.88 -7.82 -6.40
C TYR A 270 -5.77 -8.04 -7.44
N VAL A 271 -5.45 -7.01 -8.24
CA VAL A 271 -4.39 -7.10 -9.27
C VAL A 271 -3.03 -7.36 -8.63
N ILE A 272 -2.69 -6.65 -7.54
CA ILE A 272 -1.42 -6.81 -6.86
C ILE A 272 -1.34 -8.18 -6.15
N LEU A 273 -2.43 -8.65 -5.54
CA LEU A 273 -2.48 -9.99 -4.95
C LEU A 273 -2.26 -11.09 -6.02
N ALA A 274 -2.91 -10.98 -7.16
CA ALA A 274 -2.71 -11.89 -8.28
C ALA A 274 -1.25 -11.90 -8.77
N ALA A 275 -0.65 -10.72 -8.92
CA ALA A 275 0.77 -10.59 -9.30
C ALA A 275 1.70 -11.20 -8.24
N VAL A 276 1.43 -11.01 -6.95
CA VAL A 276 2.19 -11.62 -5.85
C VAL A 276 2.08 -13.15 -5.90
N VAL A 277 0.90 -13.70 -6.16
CA VAL A 277 0.74 -15.16 -6.35
C VAL A 277 1.58 -15.65 -7.53
N ILE A 278 1.53 -14.98 -8.68
CA ILE A 278 2.32 -15.34 -9.87
C ILE A 278 3.83 -15.30 -9.55
N VAL A 279 4.29 -14.19 -8.94
CA VAL A 279 5.71 -14.04 -8.55
C VAL A 279 6.12 -15.12 -7.55
N SER A 280 5.26 -15.46 -6.58
CA SER A 280 5.53 -16.52 -5.60
C SER A 280 5.72 -17.88 -6.26
N VAL A 281 4.90 -18.19 -7.26
CA VAL A 281 5.00 -19.44 -8.03
C VAL A 281 6.25 -19.47 -8.87
N ILE A 282 6.54 -18.39 -9.60
CA ILE A 282 7.77 -18.28 -10.40
C ILE A 282 9.00 -18.43 -9.49
N TYR A 283 8.99 -17.76 -8.33
CA TYR A 283 10.07 -17.86 -7.36
C TYR A 283 10.24 -19.29 -6.82
N ALA A 284 9.16 -19.94 -6.45
CA ALA A 284 9.17 -21.35 -6.00
C ALA A 284 9.68 -22.27 -7.12
N PHE A 285 9.21 -22.10 -8.35
CA PHE A 285 9.64 -22.86 -9.52
C PHE A 285 11.15 -22.73 -9.78
N LEU A 286 11.71 -21.52 -9.74
CA LEU A 286 13.14 -21.25 -10.00
C LEU A 286 14.05 -21.78 -8.89
N ARG A 287 13.58 -21.82 -7.64
CA ARG A 287 14.37 -22.22 -6.46
C ARG A 287 14.28 -23.70 -6.10
N TRP A 288 13.33 -24.44 -6.62
CA TRP A 288 13.14 -25.84 -6.29
C TRP A 288 14.19 -26.72 -6.97
N LYS A 289 14.73 -27.73 -6.25
CA LYS A 289 15.73 -28.68 -6.81
C LYS A 289 15.11 -29.52 -7.93
N LYS A 290 15.90 -29.80 -9.00
CA LYS A 290 15.48 -30.64 -10.15
C LYS A 290 14.90 -31.99 -9.68
N GLY A 291 13.76 -32.41 -10.25
CA GLY A 291 13.19 -33.75 -10.04
C GLY A 291 11.90 -33.86 -9.22
N SER A 292 11.38 -32.79 -8.65
CA SER A 292 10.14 -32.86 -7.86
C SER A 292 8.89 -32.60 -8.72
N GLY A 293 7.98 -33.58 -8.85
CA GLY A 293 6.66 -33.42 -9.50
C GLY A 293 5.81 -32.28 -8.90
N TRP A 294 6.09 -31.90 -7.66
CA TRP A 294 5.46 -30.77 -6.98
C TRP A 294 5.64 -29.41 -7.68
N ARG A 295 6.71 -29.23 -8.47
CA ARG A 295 6.90 -28.00 -9.26
C ARG A 295 5.81 -27.82 -10.29
N ILE A 296 5.55 -28.91 -11.03
CA ILE A 296 4.51 -28.90 -12.07
C ILE A 296 3.15 -28.68 -11.41
N ALA A 297 2.88 -29.36 -10.29
CA ALA A 297 1.62 -29.19 -9.56
C ALA A 297 1.41 -27.75 -9.08
N ILE A 298 2.44 -27.11 -8.50
CA ILE A 298 2.36 -25.71 -8.04
C ILE A 298 2.19 -24.76 -9.24
N ALA A 299 2.92 -24.95 -10.34
CA ALA A 299 2.80 -24.13 -11.53
C ALA A 299 1.41 -24.27 -12.17
N VAL A 300 0.88 -25.49 -12.25
CA VAL A 300 -0.47 -25.77 -12.75
C VAL A 300 -1.52 -25.15 -11.84
N MET A 301 -1.38 -25.29 -10.53
CA MET A 301 -2.32 -24.69 -9.55
C MET A 301 -2.34 -23.16 -9.67
N ALA A 302 -1.20 -22.52 -9.81
CA ALA A 302 -1.16 -21.07 -9.95
C ALA A 302 -1.70 -20.60 -11.31
N LEU A 303 -1.37 -21.31 -12.37
CA LEU A 303 -2.00 -21.05 -13.68
C LEU A 303 -3.51 -21.21 -13.58
N ALA A 304 -3.99 -22.25 -12.91
CA ALA A 304 -5.42 -22.46 -12.67
C ALA A 304 -6.04 -21.30 -11.88
N ILE A 305 -5.38 -20.79 -10.83
CA ILE A 305 -5.85 -19.63 -10.05
C ILE A 305 -5.96 -18.39 -10.94
N VAL A 306 -4.94 -18.10 -11.75
CA VAL A 306 -4.93 -16.94 -12.66
C VAL A 306 -6.01 -17.08 -13.73
N VAL A 307 -6.12 -18.25 -14.36
CA VAL A 307 -7.14 -18.52 -15.38
C VAL A 307 -8.53 -18.41 -14.78
N THR A 308 -8.76 -19.04 -13.61
CA THR A 308 -10.06 -18.97 -12.93
C THR A 308 -10.39 -17.53 -12.54
N GLY A 309 -9.44 -16.78 -11.98
CA GLY A 309 -9.63 -15.36 -11.63
C GLY A 309 -9.97 -14.52 -12.87
N THR A 310 -9.27 -14.73 -13.99
CA THR A 310 -9.58 -14.05 -15.26
C THR A 310 -10.96 -14.42 -15.79
N LEU A 311 -11.34 -15.70 -15.70
CA LEU A 311 -12.66 -16.16 -16.14
C LEU A 311 -13.78 -15.60 -15.25
N VAL A 312 -13.56 -15.48 -13.94
CA VAL A 312 -14.50 -14.84 -13.00
C VAL A 312 -14.68 -13.36 -13.37
N VAL A 313 -13.59 -12.62 -13.53
CA VAL A 313 -13.67 -11.20 -13.95
C VAL A 313 -14.38 -11.07 -15.29
N TRP A 314 -14.07 -11.93 -16.26
CA TRP A 314 -14.74 -11.92 -17.57
C TRP A 314 -16.22 -12.28 -17.48
N HIS A 315 -16.57 -13.25 -16.63
CA HIS A 315 -17.97 -13.64 -16.40
C HIS A 315 -18.78 -12.48 -15.83
N GLU A 316 -18.22 -11.74 -14.86
CA GLU A 316 -18.87 -10.57 -14.26
C GLU A 316 -18.96 -9.39 -15.23
N MET A 317 -17.91 -9.16 -16.04
CA MET A 317 -17.86 -8.05 -17.00
C MET A 317 -18.77 -8.25 -18.21
N LYS A 318 -18.88 -9.48 -18.72
CA LYS A 318 -19.59 -9.77 -19.97
C LYS A 318 -21.04 -9.26 -19.98
N PRO A 319 -21.89 -9.48 -18.95
CA PRO A 319 -23.24 -8.94 -18.92
C PRO A 319 -23.25 -7.40 -18.83
N LEU A 320 -22.28 -6.78 -18.13
CA LEU A 320 -22.20 -5.33 -18.00
C LEU A 320 -21.85 -4.62 -19.32
N LEU A 321 -21.16 -5.31 -20.22
CA LEU A 321 -20.80 -4.80 -21.55
C LEU A 321 -21.90 -5.00 -22.60
N LYS A 322 -22.88 -5.87 -22.32
CA LYS A 322 -23.97 -6.16 -23.24
C LYS A 322 -25.08 -5.12 -23.05
N VAL A 323 -25.20 -4.19 -24.00
CA VAL A 323 -26.29 -3.21 -24.00
C VAL A 323 -27.56 -3.87 -24.51
N GLU A 324 -28.68 -3.67 -23.80
CA GLU A 324 -30.00 -4.14 -24.24
C GLU A 324 -30.40 -3.38 -25.50
N PRO A 325 -30.77 -4.09 -26.57
CA PRO A 325 -31.21 -3.41 -27.79
C PRO A 325 -32.57 -2.73 -27.55
N VAL A 326 -32.63 -1.44 -27.81
CA VAL A 326 -33.86 -0.64 -27.71
C VAL A 326 -34.10 0.02 -29.06
N ASP A 327 -35.31 -0.19 -29.60
CA ASP A 327 -35.77 0.57 -30.77
C ASP A 327 -36.33 1.92 -30.31
N PHE A 328 -35.53 2.97 -30.49
CA PHE A 328 -35.90 4.32 -30.09
C PHE A 328 -37.15 4.86 -30.83
N ALA A 329 -37.54 4.29 -31.98
CA ALA A 329 -38.71 4.70 -32.73
C ALA A 329 -40.03 4.21 -32.09
N THR A 330 -39.96 3.13 -31.30
CA THR A 330 -41.12 2.50 -30.67
C THR A 330 -41.32 2.88 -29.22
N LEU A 331 -40.53 3.80 -28.67
CA LEU A 331 -40.64 4.23 -27.29
C LEU A 331 -42.02 4.87 -26.99
N GLU A 332 -42.62 4.49 -25.87
CA GLU A 332 -43.82 5.13 -25.39
C GLU A 332 -43.59 6.62 -25.11
N LYS A 333 -44.48 7.48 -25.64
CA LYS A 333 -44.35 8.93 -25.54
C LYS A 333 -45.04 9.52 -24.33
N LYS A 334 -45.97 8.78 -23.69
CA LYS A 334 -46.76 9.28 -22.57
C LYS A 334 -46.77 8.31 -21.41
N THR A 335 -46.81 8.89 -20.21
CA THR A 335 -46.99 8.16 -18.94
C THR A 335 -48.42 7.66 -18.82
N ALA A 336 -48.69 6.79 -17.84
CA ALA A 336 -50.05 6.38 -17.49
C ALA A 336 -50.97 7.56 -17.11
N HIS A 337 -50.40 8.66 -16.61
CA HIS A 337 -51.13 9.89 -16.27
C HIS A 337 -51.26 10.87 -17.46
N GLY A 338 -50.79 10.48 -18.65
CA GLY A 338 -50.91 11.30 -19.89
C GLY A 338 -49.87 12.38 -20.07
N ASN A 339 -48.86 12.51 -19.18
CA ASN A 339 -47.74 13.42 -19.33
C ASN A 339 -46.73 12.87 -20.34
N ASP A 340 -45.93 13.78 -20.94
CA ASP A 340 -44.98 13.39 -21.95
C ASP A 340 -43.70 12.84 -21.31
N TYR A 341 -43.19 11.71 -21.84
CA TYR A 341 -41.83 11.24 -21.53
C TYR A 341 -40.82 12.00 -22.38
N TRP A 342 -39.72 12.32 -21.72
CA TRP A 342 -38.47 12.71 -22.39
C TRP A 342 -37.57 11.48 -22.51
N HIS A 343 -36.89 11.33 -23.64
CA HIS A 343 -35.94 10.24 -23.89
C HIS A 343 -34.64 10.84 -24.41
N ASP A 344 -33.53 10.61 -23.70
CA ASP A 344 -32.20 10.93 -24.22
C ASP A 344 -31.80 9.86 -25.24
N THR A 345 -32.00 10.13 -26.51
CA THR A 345 -31.61 9.24 -27.61
C THR A 345 -30.22 9.52 -28.17
N ILE A 346 -29.54 10.58 -27.69
CA ILE A 346 -28.26 11.05 -28.23
C ILE A 346 -27.11 10.66 -27.30
N HIS A 347 -27.17 11.08 -26.05
CA HIS A 347 -26.07 10.91 -25.09
C HIS A 347 -26.31 9.77 -24.10
N ASN A 348 -27.47 9.21 -24.07
CA ASN A 348 -28.03 8.25 -23.13
C ASN A 348 -26.98 7.33 -22.48
N PRO A 349 -26.60 7.55 -21.21
CA PRO A 349 -25.60 6.73 -20.54
C PRO A 349 -26.14 5.32 -20.29
N VAL A 350 -25.24 4.35 -20.31
CA VAL A 350 -25.57 2.94 -20.10
C VAL A 350 -25.00 2.48 -18.77
N GLU A 351 -25.85 1.92 -17.91
CA GLU A 351 -25.48 1.28 -16.66
C GLU A 351 -26.06 -0.15 -16.64
N ASP A 352 -25.22 -1.13 -16.34
CA ASP A 352 -25.59 -2.56 -16.34
C ASP A 352 -26.31 -3.04 -17.61
N GLY A 353 -25.92 -2.48 -18.76
CA GLY A 353 -26.53 -2.79 -20.05
C GLY A 353 -27.82 -2.04 -20.37
N LYS A 354 -28.33 -1.20 -19.45
CA LYS A 354 -29.59 -0.46 -19.58
C LYS A 354 -29.34 1.03 -19.82
N TYR A 355 -30.20 1.62 -20.63
CA TYR A 355 -30.15 3.05 -20.89
C TYR A 355 -30.80 3.84 -19.75
N VAL A 356 -30.03 4.73 -19.09
CA VAL A 356 -30.49 5.49 -17.93
C VAL A 356 -31.44 6.64 -18.34
N GLY A 357 -31.21 7.26 -19.48
CA GLY A 357 -31.94 8.46 -19.92
C GLY A 357 -33.28 8.18 -20.63
N LEU A 358 -33.86 6.97 -20.55
CA LEU A 358 -35.15 6.66 -21.17
C LEU A 358 -36.32 6.75 -20.18
N TYR A 359 -37.52 7.02 -20.69
CA TYR A 359 -38.79 7.08 -19.93
C TYR A 359 -38.72 8.04 -18.75
N TYR A 360 -38.35 9.29 -19.03
CA TYR A 360 -38.11 10.31 -18.00
C TYR A 360 -39.26 11.32 -18.01
N CYS A 361 -40.00 11.46 -16.93
CA CYS A 361 -41.07 12.44 -16.75
C CYS A 361 -40.78 13.28 -15.51
N ARG A 362 -39.99 14.37 -15.69
CA ARG A 362 -39.56 15.23 -14.58
C ARG A 362 -40.72 15.81 -13.78
N LYS A 363 -41.82 16.18 -14.48
CA LYS A 363 -43.01 16.73 -13.83
C LYS A 363 -43.57 15.73 -12.79
N GLU A 364 -43.72 14.46 -13.16
CA GLU A 364 -44.26 13.45 -12.24
C GLU A 364 -43.26 13.13 -11.11
N LEU A 365 -41.96 13.15 -11.38
CA LEU A 365 -40.96 13.01 -10.33
C LEU A 365 -41.04 14.14 -9.31
N GLN A 366 -41.16 15.39 -9.74
CA GLN A 366 -41.31 16.56 -8.88
C GLN A 366 -42.58 16.53 -8.03
N GLU A 367 -43.69 16.00 -8.57
CA GLU A 367 -44.97 15.90 -7.87
C GLU A 367 -45.02 14.70 -6.91
N THR A 368 -44.27 13.64 -7.17
CA THR A 368 -44.36 12.36 -6.45
C THR A 368 -43.24 12.16 -5.43
N TRP A 369 -42.03 12.56 -5.73
CA TRP A 369 -40.89 12.40 -4.83
C TRP A 369 -41.13 13.01 -3.44
N PRO A 370 -41.67 14.27 -3.30
CA PRO A 370 -41.93 14.85 -1.98
C PRO A 370 -42.97 14.10 -1.12
N LYS A 371 -43.67 13.13 -1.68
CA LYS A 371 -44.59 12.25 -0.93
C LYS A 371 -43.86 11.07 -0.28
N ARG A 372 -42.60 10.83 -0.65
CA ARG A 372 -41.80 9.69 -0.24
C ARG A 372 -40.54 10.07 0.51
N SER A 373 -40.03 11.31 0.34
CA SER A 373 -38.80 11.81 0.94
C SER A 373 -38.91 13.29 1.27
N ASP A 374 -38.27 13.70 2.37
CA ASP A 374 -38.14 15.10 2.77
C ASP A 374 -37.00 15.84 2.03
N LEU A 375 -36.12 15.11 1.34
CA LEU A 375 -35.05 15.70 0.55
C LEU A 375 -35.59 16.27 -0.77
N PRO A 376 -35.24 17.53 -1.15
CA PRO A 376 -35.72 18.11 -2.40
C PRO A 376 -35.12 17.40 -3.62
N LEU A 377 -35.93 17.11 -4.64
CA LEU A 377 -35.49 16.42 -5.86
C LEU A 377 -34.34 17.16 -6.57
N ASP A 378 -34.39 18.49 -6.58
CA ASP A 378 -33.35 19.36 -7.19
C ASP A 378 -32.13 19.55 -6.28
N GLY A 379 -32.08 18.88 -5.12
CA GLY A 379 -31.01 18.99 -4.15
C GLY A 379 -29.98 17.86 -4.28
N THR A 380 -29.25 17.67 -3.17
CA THR A 380 -28.28 16.60 -3.03
C THR A 380 -28.75 15.54 -2.06
N THR A 381 -28.24 14.34 -2.21
CA THR A 381 -28.36 13.26 -1.24
C THR A 381 -27.55 13.58 0.02
N LEU A 382 -27.67 12.76 1.05
CA LEU A 382 -26.95 12.97 2.31
C LEU A 382 -25.42 12.92 2.15
N ASN A 383 -24.94 12.16 1.16
CA ASN A 383 -23.50 12.09 0.82
C ASN A 383 -23.06 13.10 -0.27
N GLY A 384 -23.92 14.08 -0.65
CA GLY A 384 -23.56 15.17 -1.55
C GLY A 384 -23.74 14.89 -3.05
N GLU A 385 -24.24 13.72 -3.45
CA GLU A 385 -24.53 13.39 -4.84
C GLU A 385 -25.81 14.10 -5.33
N ILE A 386 -25.95 14.32 -6.65
CA ILE A 386 -27.17 14.90 -7.21
C ILE A 386 -28.32 13.90 -7.05
N LEU A 387 -29.35 14.28 -6.26
CA LEU A 387 -30.44 13.36 -5.90
C LEU A 387 -31.25 12.91 -7.13
N GLU A 388 -31.59 13.80 -8.04
CA GLU A 388 -32.33 13.49 -9.27
C GLU A 388 -31.58 12.46 -10.14
N ALA A 389 -30.24 12.57 -10.25
CA ALA A 389 -29.42 11.62 -10.99
C ALA A 389 -29.34 10.24 -10.27
N THR A 390 -29.21 10.26 -8.95
CA THR A 390 -29.21 9.04 -8.11
C THR A 390 -30.54 8.30 -8.25
N LEU A 391 -31.67 9.00 -8.14
CA LEU A 391 -33.01 8.43 -8.31
C LEU A 391 -33.20 7.82 -9.71
N ALA A 392 -32.80 8.54 -10.76
CA ALA A 392 -32.94 8.06 -12.15
C ALA A 392 -32.15 6.75 -12.40
N ARG A 393 -30.93 6.65 -11.88
CA ARG A 393 -30.09 5.45 -11.95
C ARG A 393 -30.70 4.31 -11.13
N TYR A 394 -31.16 4.61 -9.92
CA TYR A 394 -31.76 3.61 -9.03
C TYR A 394 -33.01 2.99 -9.65
N LEU A 395 -33.92 3.82 -10.17
CA LEU A 395 -35.10 3.35 -10.89
C LEU A 395 -34.73 2.48 -12.10
N THR A 396 -33.70 2.88 -12.87
CA THR A 396 -33.21 2.08 -14.01
C THR A 396 -32.71 0.71 -13.55
N SER A 397 -31.97 0.65 -12.43
CA SER A 397 -31.43 -0.62 -11.92
C SER A 397 -32.51 -1.61 -11.47
N LYS A 398 -33.70 -1.10 -11.13
CA LYS A 398 -34.90 -1.89 -10.75
C LYS A 398 -35.87 -2.11 -11.91
N ASP A 399 -35.52 -1.75 -13.14
CA ASP A 399 -36.42 -1.82 -14.31
C ASP A 399 -37.67 -0.94 -14.17
N LEU A 400 -37.59 0.12 -13.38
CA LEU A 400 -38.68 1.07 -13.17
C LEU A 400 -38.47 2.30 -14.07
N ARG A 401 -39.61 2.90 -14.51
CA ARG A 401 -39.64 4.15 -15.27
C ARG A 401 -39.44 5.34 -14.34
N LYS A 402 -38.98 6.46 -14.89
CA LYS A 402 -38.77 7.71 -14.15
C LYS A 402 -40.03 8.56 -14.20
N ASP A 403 -41.09 8.08 -13.55
CA ASP A 403 -42.43 8.65 -13.48
C ASP A 403 -43.05 8.43 -12.09
N ALA A 404 -44.33 8.80 -11.94
CA ALA A 404 -45.04 8.63 -10.68
C ALA A 404 -45.17 7.16 -10.25
N GLU A 405 -45.45 6.27 -11.19
CA GLU A 405 -45.61 4.85 -10.88
C GLU A 405 -44.30 4.22 -10.43
N GLY A 406 -43.19 4.58 -11.10
CA GLY A 406 -41.85 4.11 -10.73
C GLY A 406 -41.45 4.55 -9.33
N VAL A 407 -41.70 5.80 -8.97
CA VAL A 407 -41.40 6.31 -7.60
C VAL A 407 -42.29 5.64 -6.55
N MET A 408 -43.56 5.44 -6.84
CA MET A 408 -44.48 4.81 -5.89
C MET A 408 -44.22 3.31 -5.72
N ALA A 409 -43.60 2.65 -6.68
CA ALA A 409 -43.18 1.25 -6.59
C ALA A 409 -41.92 1.04 -5.72
N LEU A 410 -41.19 2.09 -5.34
CA LEU A 410 -40.04 2.00 -4.44
C LEU A 410 -40.49 1.62 -3.03
N THR A 411 -39.73 0.76 -2.38
CA THR A 411 -39.90 0.45 -0.95
C THR A 411 -39.29 1.55 -0.08
N ASP A 412 -39.56 1.59 1.22
CA ASP A 412 -38.94 2.55 2.13
C ASP A 412 -37.42 2.35 2.24
N GLN A 413 -36.94 1.09 2.09
CA GLN A 413 -35.49 0.81 2.01
C GLN A 413 -34.88 1.40 0.72
N ASP A 414 -35.58 1.36 -0.41
CA ASP A 414 -35.12 1.97 -1.65
C ASP A 414 -35.00 3.50 -1.52
N ILE A 415 -36.01 4.12 -0.89
CA ILE A 415 -35.98 5.56 -0.61
C ILE A 415 -34.77 5.91 0.27
N HIS A 416 -34.60 5.16 1.38
CA HIS A 416 -33.45 5.35 2.26
C HIS A 416 -32.12 5.20 1.50
N ASN A 417 -31.98 4.18 0.65
CA ASN A 417 -30.77 3.99 -0.15
C ASN A 417 -30.50 5.18 -1.09
N ILE A 418 -31.55 5.70 -1.73
CA ILE A 418 -31.43 6.89 -2.62
C ILE A 418 -31.03 8.11 -1.82
N GLU A 419 -31.61 8.35 -0.64
CA GLU A 419 -31.26 9.46 0.26
C GLU A 419 -29.79 9.38 0.71
N GLN A 420 -29.28 8.16 0.94
CA GLN A 420 -27.87 7.91 1.23
C GLN A 420 -26.95 8.03 0.00
N GLY A 421 -27.50 8.30 -1.18
CA GLY A 421 -26.69 8.46 -2.39
C GLY A 421 -26.29 7.14 -3.06
N ILE A 422 -26.96 6.03 -2.77
CA ILE A 422 -26.74 4.75 -3.45
C ILE A 422 -27.47 4.77 -4.80
N PRO A 423 -26.78 4.78 -5.94
CA PRO A 423 -27.40 5.00 -7.23
C PRO A 423 -27.88 3.71 -7.91
N ASN A 424 -27.52 2.54 -7.42
CA ASN A 424 -27.80 1.26 -8.10
C ASN A 424 -28.18 0.16 -7.11
N TYR A 425 -29.40 -0.33 -7.24
CA TYR A 425 -29.97 -1.39 -6.39
C TYR A 425 -29.18 -2.70 -6.48
N ASN A 426 -28.76 -3.10 -7.69
CA ASN A 426 -28.02 -4.35 -7.88
C ASN A 426 -26.64 -4.29 -7.20
N ASN A 427 -25.97 -3.15 -7.27
CA ASN A 427 -24.67 -2.95 -6.62
C ASN A 427 -24.79 -2.94 -5.09
N TRP A 428 -25.91 -2.40 -4.56
CA TRP A 428 -26.21 -2.44 -3.14
C TRP A 428 -26.51 -3.85 -2.63
N GLN A 429 -27.34 -4.63 -3.38
CA GLN A 429 -27.66 -6.02 -2.99
C GLN A 429 -26.47 -6.96 -3.11
N HIS A 430 -25.58 -6.73 -4.08
CA HIS A 430 -24.46 -7.61 -4.40
C HIS A 430 -23.15 -6.79 -4.41
N PRO A 431 -22.67 -6.31 -3.25
CA PRO A 431 -21.42 -5.58 -3.15
C PRO A 431 -20.25 -6.47 -3.58
N GLY A 432 -19.14 -5.88 -3.98
CA GLY A 432 -17.92 -6.56 -4.36
C GLY A 432 -17.44 -6.26 -5.78
N LEU A 433 -16.72 -7.20 -6.39
CA LEU A 433 -16.04 -6.99 -7.67
C LEU A 433 -16.99 -6.53 -8.78
N ARG A 434 -18.18 -7.14 -8.89
CA ARG A 434 -19.17 -6.78 -9.91
C ARG A 434 -19.66 -5.35 -9.75
N ALA A 435 -20.04 -4.95 -8.54
CA ALA A 435 -20.48 -3.59 -8.22
C ALA A 435 -19.41 -2.57 -8.59
N ARG A 436 -18.15 -2.87 -8.25
CA ARG A 436 -17.01 -1.99 -8.59
C ARG A 436 -16.75 -1.88 -10.08
N LEU A 437 -16.87 -2.99 -10.81
CA LEU A 437 -16.75 -3.00 -12.29
C LEU A 437 -17.90 -2.22 -12.95
N SER A 438 -19.14 -2.42 -12.49
CA SER A 438 -20.33 -1.70 -12.96
C SER A 438 -20.15 -0.19 -12.80
N SER A 439 -19.81 0.28 -11.58
CA SER A 439 -19.58 1.70 -11.32
C SER A 439 -18.46 2.27 -12.20
N THR A 440 -17.33 1.55 -12.34
CA THR A 440 -16.21 2.00 -13.17
C THR A 440 -16.57 2.09 -14.66
N LEU A 441 -17.35 1.14 -15.17
CA LEU A 441 -17.82 1.16 -16.55
C LEU A 441 -18.83 2.29 -16.77
N PHE A 442 -19.69 2.56 -15.81
CA PHE A 442 -20.62 3.68 -15.87
C PHE A 442 -19.89 5.03 -15.89
N GLU A 443 -18.90 5.26 -14.98
CA GLU A 443 -18.03 6.43 -14.99
C GLU A 443 -17.37 6.64 -16.38
N TYR A 444 -16.86 5.56 -16.98
CA TYR A 444 -16.24 5.62 -18.30
C TYR A 444 -17.26 5.93 -19.42
N ASN A 445 -18.49 5.40 -19.33
CA ASN A 445 -19.57 5.73 -20.25
C ASN A 445 -19.97 7.21 -20.17
N LEU A 446 -20.10 7.78 -18.97
CA LEU A 446 -20.37 9.20 -18.76
C LEU A 446 -19.28 10.06 -19.39
N TYR A 447 -18.01 9.75 -19.11
CA TYR A 447 -16.89 10.48 -19.71
C TYR A 447 -16.91 10.43 -21.23
N ARG A 448 -17.14 9.25 -21.83
CA ARG A 448 -17.19 9.13 -23.30
C ARG A 448 -18.36 9.87 -23.95
N ARG A 449 -19.51 9.94 -23.27
CA ARG A 449 -20.74 10.49 -23.86
C ARG A 449 -20.91 11.98 -23.59
N TYR A 450 -20.56 12.41 -22.40
CA TYR A 450 -20.76 13.80 -21.96
C TYR A 450 -19.46 14.60 -21.85
N ASN A 451 -18.31 13.98 -22.07
CA ASN A 451 -16.99 14.56 -21.84
C ASN A 451 -16.85 15.13 -20.40
N ASN A 452 -17.51 14.49 -19.42
CA ASN A 452 -17.47 14.89 -18.02
C ASN A 452 -16.66 13.86 -17.21
N PRO A 453 -15.42 14.18 -16.80
CA PRO A 453 -14.58 13.31 -15.98
C PRO A 453 -14.78 13.49 -14.48
N ASN A 454 -15.55 14.51 -14.05
CA ASN A 454 -15.69 14.88 -12.65
C ASN A 454 -16.35 13.75 -11.83
N GLY A 455 -15.85 13.52 -10.59
CA GLY A 455 -16.34 12.46 -9.71
C GLY A 455 -15.89 11.04 -10.08
N GLY A 456 -15.52 10.76 -11.34
CA GLY A 456 -15.12 9.44 -11.80
C GLY A 456 -13.64 9.15 -11.60
N SER A 457 -13.30 8.09 -10.85
CA SER A 457 -11.90 7.79 -10.53
C SER A 457 -11.05 7.37 -11.74
N LEU A 458 -11.65 6.71 -12.74
CA LEU A 458 -10.96 6.31 -13.98
C LEU A 458 -10.85 7.48 -14.96
N SER A 459 -11.94 8.22 -15.18
CA SER A 459 -11.99 9.36 -16.10
C SER A 459 -11.06 10.49 -15.67
N GLN A 460 -11.00 10.81 -14.38
CA GLN A 460 -10.04 11.76 -13.82
C GLN A 460 -8.59 11.33 -14.11
N ARG A 461 -8.23 10.04 -13.90
CA ARG A 461 -6.87 9.57 -14.18
C ARG A 461 -6.48 9.63 -15.66
N ILE A 462 -7.45 9.53 -16.57
CA ILE A 462 -7.19 9.78 -18.00
C ILE A 462 -6.76 11.23 -18.21
N GLU A 463 -7.48 12.20 -17.63
CA GLU A 463 -7.14 13.61 -17.73
C GLU A 463 -5.81 13.94 -17.03
N PHE A 464 -5.54 13.37 -15.83
CA PHE A 464 -4.25 13.51 -15.14
C PHE A 464 -3.09 12.99 -16.01
N THR A 465 -3.31 11.88 -16.71
CA THR A 465 -2.31 11.28 -17.61
C THR A 465 -2.08 12.19 -18.84
N ARG A 466 -3.13 12.77 -19.42
CA ARG A 466 -3.03 13.73 -20.54
C ARG A 466 -2.22 14.96 -20.14
N ALA A 467 -2.54 15.58 -18.99
CA ALA A 467 -1.80 16.72 -18.45
C ALA A 467 -0.34 16.37 -18.15
N SER A 468 -0.08 15.18 -17.56
CA SER A 468 1.28 14.71 -17.29
C SER A 468 2.12 14.56 -18.56
N PHE A 469 1.58 13.96 -19.61
CA PHE A 469 2.30 13.83 -20.88
C PHE A 469 2.52 15.17 -21.57
N HIS A 470 1.60 16.11 -21.41
CA HIS A 470 1.76 17.48 -21.90
C HIS A 470 2.96 18.17 -21.22
N LEU A 471 3.03 18.12 -19.88
CA LEU A 471 4.15 18.67 -19.11
C LEU A 471 5.49 17.99 -19.42
N ILE A 472 5.51 16.67 -19.56
CA ILE A 472 6.73 15.95 -19.92
C ILE A 472 7.24 16.35 -21.30
N LYS A 473 6.36 16.64 -22.26
CA LYS A 473 6.76 17.14 -23.58
C LYS A 473 7.33 18.56 -23.53
N GLN A 474 6.82 19.42 -22.65
CA GLN A 474 7.33 20.78 -22.46
C GLN A 474 8.68 20.77 -21.72
N HIS A 475 8.85 19.91 -20.72
CA HIS A 475 10.04 19.83 -19.86
C HIS A 475 10.68 18.43 -19.84
N PRO A 476 11.17 17.91 -21.00
CA PRO A 476 11.51 16.49 -21.12
C PRO A 476 12.74 16.05 -20.31
N TRP A 477 13.68 16.94 -20.03
CA TRP A 477 14.98 16.54 -19.45
C TRP A 477 15.03 16.67 -17.94
N LEU A 478 14.70 17.84 -17.39
CA LEU A 478 14.85 18.16 -15.97
C LEU A 478 13.51 18.35 -15.25
N GLY A 479 12.39 18.32 -15.98
CA GLY A 479 11.07 18.54 -15.41
C GLY A 479 10.85 19.97 -14.89
N VAL A 480 9.78 20.15 -14.11
CA VAL A 480 9.38 21.47 -13.58
C VAL A 480 10.01 21.81 -12.23
N GLY A 481 10.72 20.88 -11.59
CA GLY A 481 11.27 21.05 -10.25
C GLY A 481 10.38 20.48 -9.13
N THR A 482 10.90 20.52 -7.90
CA THR A 482 10.23 19.89 -6.74
C THR A 482 8.97 20.64 -6.31
N GLY A 483 8.98 21.96 -6.37
CA GLY A 483 7.91 22.81 -5.82
C GLY A 483 6.84 23.19 -6.82
N ASP A 484 7.17 23.26 -8.09
CA ASP A 484 6.29 23.88 -9.09
C ASP A 484 5.26 22.89 -9.71
N VAL A 485 5.26 21.63 -9.26
CA VAL A 485 4.37 20.58 -9.76
C VAL A 485 2.89 20.97 -9.71
N PRO A 486 2.32 21.50 -8.60
CA PRO A 486 0.90 21.86 -8.56
C PRO A 486 0.54 22.97 -9.54
N GLN A 487 1.36 24.02 -9.62
CA GLN A 487 1.14 25.13 -10.53
C GLN A 487 1.25 24.69 -11.99
N ALA A 488 2.23 23.84 -12.30
CA ALA A 488 2.40 23.30 -13.64
C ALA A 488 1.18 22.47 -14.07
N PHE A 489 0.62 21.61 -13.19
CA PHE A 489 -0.59 20.87 -13.49
C PHE A 489 -1.79 21.81 -13.72
N SER A 490 -1.99 22.83 -12.88
CA SER A 490 -3.08 23.81 -13.06
C SER A 490 -3.01 24.43 -14.45
N THR A 491 -1.85 24.95 -14.85
CA THR A 491 -1.62 25.54 -16.18
C THR A 491 -1.83 24.52 -17.31
N ALA A 492 -1.32 23.27 -17.12
CA ALA A 492 -1.45 22.24 -18.13
C ALA A 492 -2.90 21.85 -18.41
N TYR A 493 -3.78 21.81 -17.38
CA TYR A 493 -5.21 21.56 -17.58
C TYR A 493 -5.88 22.62 -18.42
N ASP A 494 -5.53 23.89 -18.25
CA ASP A 494 -6.04 24.98 -19.09
C ASP A 494 -5.53 24.87 -20.52
N GLU A 495 -4.22 24.60 -20.70
CA GLU A 495 -3.59 24.47 -22.03
C GLU A 495 -4.15 23.31 -22.86
N ILE A 496 -4.47 22.18 -22.23
CA ILE A 496 -5.07 21.03 -22.93
C ILE A 496 -6.59 21.13 -23.04
N ASN A 497 -7.21 22.22 -22.58
CA ASN A 497 -8.66 22.39 -22.47
C ASN A 497 -9.31 21.18 -21.78
N SER A 498 -8.79 20.79 -20.61
CA SER A 498 -9.35 19.69 -19.85
C SER A 498 -10.76 20.01 -19.35
N PRO A 499 -11.71 19.08 -19.45
CA PRO A 499 -13.05 19.25 -18.94
C PRO A 499 -13.17 19.06 -17.41
N LEU A 500 -12.04 18.90 -16.69
CA LEU A 500 -12.02 18.83 -15.23
C LEU A 500 -12.29 20.20 -14.60
N ASP A 501 -13.25 20.24 -13.68
CA ASP A 501 -13.45 21.38 -12.79
C ASP A 501 -12.24 21.57 -11.87
N GLU A 502 -12.00 22.79 -11.40
CA GLU A 502 -10.80 23.15 -10.64
C GLU A 502 -10.61 22.29 -9.39
N GLU A 503 -11.69 21.93 -8.69
CA GLU A 503 -11.67 21.10 -7.49
C GLU A 503 -11.21 19.66 -7.73
N PHE A 504 -11.31 19.16 -8.98
CA PHE A 504 -10.88 17.82 -9.39
C PHE A 504 -9.52 17.81 -10.10
N ARG A 505 -8.83 18.93 -10.20
CA ARG A 505 -7.52 19.07 -10.84
C ARG A 505 -6.40 18.65 -9.90
N PHE A 506 -6.11 17.36 -9.88
CA PHE A 506 -5.03 16.82 -9.08
C PHE A 506 -3.79 16.52 -9.92
N ARG A 507 -2.70 16.13 -9.26
CA ARG A 507 -1.46 15.67 -9.93
C ARG A 507 -1.63 14.27 -10.50
N ALA A 508 -0.56 13.69 -11.07
CA ALA A 508 -0.57 12.50 -11.93
C ALA A 508 -1.28 11.25 -11.38
N HIS A 509 -1.41 11.06 -10.06
CA HIS A 509 -1.84 9.79 -9.43
C HIS A 509 -1.16 8.54 -10.03
N ASN A 510 0.09 8.72 -10.45
CA ASN A 510 1.00 7.71 -10.97
C ASN A 510 2.42 8.15 -10.65
N GLN A 511 3.14 7.36 -9.85
CA GLN A 511 4.47 7.76 -9.36
C GLN A 511 5.49 7.95 -10.49
N TYR A 512 5.42 7.15 -11.54
CA TYR A 512 6.36 7.27 -12.66
C TYR A 512 6.15 8.59 -13.41
N LEU A 513 4.90 8.96 -13.64
CA LEU A 513 4.55 10.24 -14.25
C LEU A 513 4.87 11.41 -13.30
N ALA A 514 4.61 11.27 -12.00
CA ALA A 514 4.95 12.30 -11.02
C ALA A 514 6.46 12.62 -11.04
N ILE A 515 7.31 11.60 -11.07
CA ILE A 515 8.77 11.77 -11.17
C ILE A 515 9.17 12.36 -12.53
N ALA A 516 8.56 11.89 -13.62
CA ALA A 516 8.85 12.40 -14.96
C ALA A 516 8.45 13.87 -15.14
N VAL A 517 7.35 14.31 -14.53
CA VAL A 517 6.93 15.72 -14.52
C VAL A 517 7.90 16.56 -13.68
N ALA A 518 8.23 16.10 -12.46
CA ALA A 518 9.06 16.87 -11.56
C ALA A 518 10.52 16.97 -12.00
N PHE A 519 11.10 15.88 -12.56
CA PHE A 519 12.55 15.74 -12.83
C PHE A 519 12.88 15.29 -14.25
N GLY A 520 11.91 15.27 -15.15
CA GLY A 520 12.08 14.86 -16.53
C GLY A 520 12.41 13.37 -16.70
N LEU A 521 12.78 12.99 -17.92
CA LEU A 521 13.17 11.62 -18.24
C LEU A 521 14.48 11.21 -17.57
N VAL A 522 15.38 12.16 -17.28
CA VAL A 522 16.64 11.90 -16.54
C VAL A 522 16.31 11.47 -15.11
N GLY A 523 15.43 12.20 -14.43
CA GLY A 523 14.98 11.85 -13.08
C GLY A 523 14.22 10.52 -13.04
N LEU A 524 13.36 10.25 -14.04
CA LEU A 524 12.66 8.97 -14.16
C LEU A 524 13.65 7.81 -14.36
N ALA A 525 14.63 7.94 -15.25
CA ALA A 525 15.65 6.91 -15.46
C ALA A 525 16.46 6.64 -14.19
N PHE A 526 16.85 7.69 -13.47
CA PHE A 526 17.53 7.56 -12.18
C PHE A 526 16.64 6.89 -11.14
N PHE A 527 15.36 7.26 -11.04
CA PHE A 527 14.41 6.63 -10.13
C PHE A 527 14.27 5.12 -10.39
N LEU A 528 14.08 4.73 -11.65
CA LEU A 528 14.01 3.32 -12.04
C LEU A 528 15.32 2.57 -11.70
N PHE A 529 16.45 3.20 -11.91
CA PHE A 529 17.73 2.65 -11.51
C PHE A 529 17.82 2.43 -10.00
N VAL A 530 17.40 3.40 -9.18
CA VAL A 530 17.37 3.28 -7.71
C VAL A 530 16.47 2.14 -7.26
N LEU A 531 15.29 1.96 -7.87
CA LEU A 531 14.35 0.88 -7.53
C LEU A 531 14.93 -0.50 -7.87
N LEU A 532 15.58 -0.64 -9.01
CA LEU A 532 15.97 -1.95 -9.55
C LEU A 532 17.40 -2.36 -9.16
N TYR A 533 18.32 -1.41 -8.98
CA TYR A 533 19.72 -1.68 -8.66
C TYR A 533 19.92 -2.60 -7.44
N PRO A 534 19.25 -2.40 -6.28
CA PRO A 534 19.45 -3.26 -5.12
C PRO A 534 19.13 -4.72 -5.41
N TYR A 535 18.13 -4.98 -6.24
CA TYR A 535 17.71 -6.34 -6.60
C TYR A 535 18.74 -7.02 -7.52
N PHE A 536 19.27 -6.29 -8.50
CA PHE A 536 20.18 -6.86 -9.49
C PHE A 536 21.64 -6.88 -9.03
N SER A 537 22.04 -6.01 -8.12
CA SER A 537 23.43 -5.85 -7.67
C SER A 537 23.96 -7.02 -6.83
N SER A 538 23.08 -7.81 -6.19
CA SER A 538 23.50 -8.95 -5.35
C SER A 538 22.53 -10.12 -5.43
N LYS A 539 23.06 -11.34 -5.65
CA LYS A 539 22.28 -12.59 -5.58
C LYS A 539 21.69 -12.83 -4.18
N GLN A 540 22.38 -12.39 -3.12
CA GLN A 540 21.94 -12.51 -1.73
C GLN A 540 20.69 -11.70 -1.43
N ARG A 541 20.48 -10.57 -2.13
CA ARG A 541 19.29 -9.71 -2.01
C ARG A 541 18.07 -10.26 -2.75
N ARG A 542 18.22 -11.18 -3.70
CA ARG A 542 17.09 -11.80 -4.45
C ARG A 542 16.34 -12.81 -3.60
N THR A 543 15.83 -12.34 -2.47
CA THR A 543 15.03 -13.13 -1.55
C THR A 543 13.57 -13.12 -1.93
N TYR A 544 12.81 -14.10 -1.47
CA TYR A 544 11.37 -14.13 -1.71
C TYR A 544 10.68 -12.84 -1.22
N LEU A 545 10.89 -12.47 0.04
CA LEU A 545 10.22 -11.31 0.61
C LEU A 545 10.61 -10.01 -0.09
N TYR A 546 11.89 -9.84 -0.46
CA TYR A 546 12.29 -8.65 -1.21
C TYR A 546 11.73 -8.64 -2.63
N THR A 547 11.70 -9.79 -3.32
CA THR A 547 11.11 -9.90 -4.65
C THR A 547 9.64 -9.53 -4.65
N VAL A 548 8.88 -10.05 -3.68
CA VAL A 548 7.45 -9.73 -3.53
C VAL A 548 7.24 -8.27 -3.15
N PHE A 549 8.01 -7.75 -2.19
CA PHE A 549 7.96 -6.34 -1.81
C PHE A 549 8.20 -5.42 -3.02
N LEU A 550 9.26 -5.69 -3.80
CA LEU A 550 9.56 -4.91 -5.00
C LEU A 550 8.42 -5.00 -6.03
N CYS A 551 7.84 -6.17 -6.24
CA CYS A 551 6.68 -6.34 -7.12
C CYS A 551 5.48 -5.50 -6.64
N ILE A 552 5.14 -5.53 -5.35
CA ILE A 552 4.06 -4.74 -4.76
C ILE A 552 4.31 -3.25 -4.99
N ILE A 553 5.51 -2.76 -4.69
CA ILE A 553 5.88 -1.34 -4.83
C ILE A 553 5.81 -0.91 -6.29
N LEU A 554 6.42 -1.66 -7.22
CA LEU A 554 6.38 -1.33 -8.64
C LEU A 554 4.95 -1.26 -9.19
N LEU A 555 4.10 -2.21 -8.83
CA LEU A 555 2.71 -2.24 -9.29
C LEU A 555 1.85 -1.15 -8.62
N SER A 556 2.06 -0.85 -7.34
CA SER A 556 1.30 0.18 -6.63
C SER A 556 1.52 1.57 -7.21
N MET A 557 2.69 1.82 -7.81
CA MET A 557 3.09 3.10 -8.39
C MET A 557 2.41 3.42 -9.73
N PHE A 558 1.68 2.47 -10.35
CA PHE A 558 0.90 2.74 -11.56
C PHE A 558 -0.43 3.46 -11.27
N PRO A 559 -1.28 2.96 -10.34
CA PRO A 559 -2.54 3.63 -10.02
C PRO A 559 -2.41 4.74 -8.97
N GLU A 560 -1.23 4.90 -8.33
CA GLU A 560 -1.01 5.82 -7.22
C GLU A 560 0.37 6.47 -7.24
N ASP A 561 0.44 7.68 -6.76
CA ASP A 561 1.68 8.40 -6.46
C ASP A 561 2.17 8.02 -5.04
N THR A 562 2.58 6.77 -4.88
CA THR A 562 2.84 6.12 -3.59
C THR A 562 3.81 6.91 -2.69
N LEU A 563 4.87 7.51 -3.26
CA LEU A 563 5.91 8.23 -2.50
C LEU A 563 5.55 9.67 -2.15
N GLU A 564 4.43 10.17 -2.68
CA GLU A 564 3.95 11.54 -2.43
C GLU A 564 3.17 11.68 -1.12
N THR A 565 3.15 10.63 -0.32
CA THR A 565 2.55 10.63 1.02
C THR A 565 3.50 10.03 2.05
N GLN A 566 3.40 10.50 3.29
CA GLN A 566 4.25 10.03 4.38
C GLN A 566 4.13 8.51 4.59
N ALA A 567 2.92 7.96 4.53
CA ALA A 567 2.69 6.52 4.71
C ALA A 567 3.36 5.69 3.62
N GLY A 568 3.20 6.08 2.34
CA GLY A 568 3.83 5.37 1.22
C GLY A 568 5.34 5.51 1.19
N ALA A 569 5.87 6.73 1.41
CA ALA A 569 7.30 6.99 1.49
C ALA A 569 7.96 6.21 2.65
N SER A 570 7.29 6.16 3.83
CA SER A 570 7.78 5.41 4.98
C SER A 570 7.74 3.90 4.75
N LEU A 571 6.66 3.37 4.17
CA LEU A 571 6.55 1.94 3.81
C LEU A 571 7.68 1.53 2.87
N PHE A 572 7.87 2.30 1.79
CA PHE A 572 8.94 2.05 0.83
C PHE A 572 10.32 2.10 1.48
N ALA A 573 10.63 3.21 2.17
CA ALA A 573 11.94 3.44 2.77
C ALA A 573 12.28 2.41 3.85
N PHE A 574 11.31 2.04 4.70
CA PHE A 574 11.52 1.10 5.78
C PHE A 574 11.86 -0.31 5.26
N PHE A 575 11.04 -0.86 4.38
CA PHE A 575 11.30 -2.20 3.87
C PHE A 575 12.48 -2.24 2.90
N ALA A 576 12.67 -1.22 2.07
CA ALA A 576 13.88 -1.12 1.25
C ALA A 576 15.15 -1.08 2.11
N ALA A 577 15.17 -0.29 3.20
CA ALA A 577 16.30 -0.21 4.12
C ALA A 577 16.50 -1.53 4.88
N ILE A 578 15.44 -2.20 5.38
CA ILE A 578 15.54 -3.51 6.03
C ILE A 578 16.19 -4.53 5.10
N PHE A 579 15.69 -4.67 3.88
CA PHE A 579 16.21 -5.66 2.93
C PHE A 579 17.61 -5.33 2.41
N CYS A 580 18.01 -4.05 2.42
CA CYS A 580 19.37 -3.64 2.07
C CYS A 580 20.37 -3.81 3.22
N SER A 581 19.90 -3.82 4.47
CA SER A 581 20.74 -3.87 5.68
C SER A 581 20.72 -5.23 6.38
N PHE A 582 19.85 -6.15 5.96
CA PHE A 582 19.76 -7.49 6.52
C PHE A 582 20.91 -8.34 5.99
N ASP A 583 21.84 -8.71 6.89
CA ASP A 583 22.92 -9.64 6.58
C ASP A 583 22.42 -11.07 6.68
N ARG A 584 22.76 -11.87 5.70
CA ARG A 584 22.41 -13.29 5.66
C ARG A 584 23.67 -14.09 5.85
N GLU A 585 23.74 -14.73 6.95
CA GLU A 585 24.60 -15.90 7.10
C GLU A 585 24.17 -17.05 6.18
#